data_fa1d409c9f6633473ac46ba43da3037f
#
_entry.id   fa1d409c9f6633473ac46ba43da3037f
#
_cell.length_a   1.000
_cell.length_b   1.000
_cell.length_c   1.000
_cell.angle_alpha   90.00
_cell.angle_beta   90.00
_cell.angle_gamma   90.00
#
_symmetry.space_group_name_H-M   'P 1'
#
loop_
_entity.id
_entity.type
_entity.pdbx_description
1 polymer ?
#
loop_
_entity_poly.entity_id
_entity_poly.type
_entity_poly.pdbx_seq_one_letter_code
_entity_poly.pdbx_strand_id
1 'polypeptide(L)'
;MKMTNFRWKVAWLIFAISFVSYMDRVNLSVATPVIMKEFGFTKIDMGLIQSFFFAGYALMQVPGGMVAEKFGHRFTGSIACAWWSVFTALTAIASGKYTFAIVRLMFGLGEAPIYPAFAMAEHKWFNKDEKGKASSFILNGCFFGPVVGPAVVVWLMTTFGWHHVFLSFGVIGLLLAWAWHKYVTDDPKDSPYVNEAELAHINEGRVEATAEKQIAPWGKLLRSSQFWALGIQFLITDYIMYVFLAWLPMYLMEVHKFSLAKMGIWAAAPWISLMAVVTLCGHYSDKLLRSGMSQNMVKTATGAAGILLCAGALYISTRTADPMMNVLWLSVSLGSLGLTMSASWSSVISMGGKFAGSVSGWMNFWGNIGGVLAPTVTAWFATNYGWQAALAATAVTGICGAIAWFFVKPDKAIV
;
A
#
# COMPACT_ATOMS: atom_id res chain seq x y z
N MET A 1 18.86 -34.96 -3.67
CA MET A 1 19.17 -34.02 -2.54
C MET A 1 17.89 -33.35 -2.05
N LYS A 2 17.81 -33.08 -0.73
CA LYS A 2 16.68 -32.30 -0.19
C LYS A 2 16.81 -30.82 -0.63
N MET A 3 15.72 -30.18 -1.08
CA MET A 3 15.71 -28.79 -1.48
C MET A 3 16.11 -27.85 -0.33
N THR A 4 16.88 -26.82 -0.62
CA THR A 4 17.34 -25.82 0.36
C THR A 4 16.23 -24.86 0.81
N ASN A 5 15.16 -24.68 0.01
CA ASN A 5 14.04 -23.77 0.26
C ASN A 5 14.46 -22.31 0.47
N PHE A 6 15.58 -21.90 -0.11
CA PHE A 6 16.12 -20.57 0.06
C PHE A 6 15.21 -19.47 -0.52
N ARG A 7 14.43 -19.77 -1.55
CA ARG A 7 13.42 -18.86 -2.14
C ARG A 7 12.44 -18.31 -1.08
N TRP A 8 12.10 -19.12 -0.07
CA TRP A 8 11.24 -18.65 1.02
C TRP A 8 11.96 -17.69 1.98
N LYS A 9 13.29 -17.79 2.11
CA LYS A 9 14.07 -16.77 2.83
C LYS A 9 14.06 -15.44 2.09
N VAL A 10 14.10 -15.48 0.74
CA VAL A 10 13.91 -14.28 -0.09
C VAL A 10 12.51 -13.70 0.11
N ALA A 11 11.45 -14.53 0.13
CA ALA A 11 10.09 -14.07 0.42
C ALA A 11 9.98 -13.43 1.81
N TRP A 12 10.61 -14.02 2.84
CA TRP A 12 10.65 -13.43 4.19
C TRP A 12 11.37 -12.08 4.20
N LEU A 13 12.44 -11.94 3.42
CA LEU A 13 13.14 -10.65 3.32
C LEU A 13 12.28 -9.60 2.62
N ILE A 14 11.56 -9.96 1.55
CA ILE A 14 10.59 -9.06 0.91
C ILE A 14 9.47 -8.69 1.89
N PHE A 15 8.94 -9.65 2.64
CA PHE A 15 7.95 -9.40 3.69
C PHE A 15 8.47 -8.39 4.71
N ALA A 16 9.69 -8.60 5.23
CA ALA A 16 10.29 -7.73 6.24
C ALA A 16 10.51 -6.29 5.71
N ILE A 17 10.97 -6.16 4.48
CA ILE A 17 11.15 -4.86 3.84
C ILE A 17 9.80 -4.18 3.62
N SER A 18 8.78 -4.90 3.13
CA SER A 18 7.42 -4.38 2.96
C SER A 18 6.79 -3.96 4.30
N PHE A 19 7.02 -4.74 5.35
CA PHE A 19 6.58 -4.44 6.71
C PHE A 19 7.19 -3.13 7.22
N VAL A 20 8.50 -2.98 7.12
CA VAL A 20 9.20 -1.75 7.56
C VAL A 20 8.79 -0.55 6.71
N SER A 21 8.67 -0.70 5.39
CA SER A 21 8.20 0.36 4.49
C SER A 21 6.83 0.92 4.92
N TYR A 22 5.87 0.05 5.25
CA TYR A 22 4.57 0.49 5.73
C TYR A 22 4.58 1.02 7.17
N MET A 23 5.47 0.52 8.03
CA MET A 23 5.69 1.14 9.34
C MET A 23 6.24 2.57 9.20
N ASP A 24 7.16 2.81 8.25
CA ASP A 24 7.71 4.15 7.98
C ASP A 24 6.65 5.16 7.52
N ARG A 25 5.60 4.69 6.84
CA ARG A 25 4.44 5.52 6.49
C ARG A 25 3.60 5.85 7.73
N VAL A 26 3.45 4.91 8.66
CA VAL A 26 2.69 5.08 9.91
C VAL A 26 3.45 5.95 10.93
N ASN A 27 4.79 5.89 10.95
CA ASN A 27 5.62 6.61 11.90
C ASN A 27 5.26 8.10 11.98
N LEU A 28 5.16 8.76 10.83
CA LEU A 28 4.82 10.19 10.79
C LEU A 28 3.40 10.46 11.27
N SER A 29 2.44 9.62 10.88
CA SER A 29 1.04 9.74 11.29
C SER A 29 0.88 9.68 12.81
N VAL A 30 1.54 8.72 13.46
CA VAL A 30 1.52 8.56 14.93
C VAL A 30 2.30 9.68 15.61
N ALA A 31 3.42 10.14 15.07
CA ALA A 31 4.21 11.22 15.61
C ALA A 31 3.62 12.63 15.34
N THR A 32 2.65 12.74 14.42
CA THR A 32 2.04 14.01 14.01
C THR A 32 1.63 14.92 15.20
N PRO A 33 0.90 14.46 16.23
CA PRO A 33 0.50 15.34 17.33
C PRO A 33 1.69 15.92 18.11
N VAL A 34 2.75 15.16 18.26
CA VAL A 34 3.96 15.58 18.98
C VAL A 34 4.76 16.58 18.14
N ILE A 35 4.96 16.29 16.87
CA ILE A 35 5.67 17.16 15.91
C ILE A 35 4.91 18.50 15.76
N MET A 36 3.59 18.45 15.62
CA MET A 36 2.76 19.67 15.55
C MET A 36 2.93 20.57 16.77
N LYS A 37 2.95 19.97 17.97
CA LYS A 37 3.13 20.71 19.23
C LYS A 37 4.53 21.32 19.32
N GLU A 38 5.56 20.60 18.90
CA GLU A 38 6.96 21.03 18.99
C GLU A 38 7.28 22.18 18.02
N PHE A 39 6.83 22.06 16.77
CA PHE A 39 7.16 23.03 15.72
C PHE A 39 6.06 24.06 15.46
N GLY A 40 4.92 23.98 16.14
CA GLY A 40 3.78 24.87 15.90
C GLY A 40 3.11 24.65 14.54
N PHE A 41 3.21 23.44 13.98
CA PHE A 41 2.61 23.13 12.68
C PHE A 41 1.09 23.00 12.79
N THR A 42 0.41 23.46 11.73
CA THR A 42 -1.03 23.25 11.57
C THR A 42 -1.31 21.85 10.97
N LYS A 43 -2.58 21.40 11.04
CA LYS A 43 -3.02 20.17 10.36
C LYS A 43 -2.74 20.25 8.84
N ILE A 44 -2.93 21.43 8.24
CA ILE A 44 -2.68 21.64 6.80
C ILE A 44 -1.20 21.49 6.49
N ASP A 45 -0.29 22.01 7.32
CA ASP A 45 1.16 21.83 7.15
C ASP A 45 1.51 20.33 7.18
N MET A 46 0.99 19.57 8.15
CA MET A 46 1.22 18.13 8.24
C MET A 46 0.59 17.35 7.09
N GLY A 47 -0.59 17.77 6.65
CA GLY A 47 -1.23 17.20 5.46
C GLY A 47 -0.36 17.37 4.20
N LEU A 48 0.15 18.57 3.97
CA LEU A 48 1.08 18.86 2.89
C LEU A 48 2.36 18.01 2.99
N ILE A 49 2.99 17.94 4.16
CA ILE A 49 4.19 17.14 4.39
C ILE A 49 3.95 15.66 4.03
N GLN A 50 2.81 15.10 4.41
CA GLN A 50 2.44 13.74 4.06
C GLN A 50 2.14 13.57 2.56
N SER A 51 1.49 14.55 1.94
CA SER A 51 1.20 14.56 0.49
C SER A 51 2.48 14.58 -0.36
N PHE A 52 3.55 15.23 0.09
CA PHE A 52 4.84 15.24 -0.60
C PHE A 52 5.47 13.85 -0.73
N PHE A 53 5.24 12.95 0.24
CA PHE A 53 5.64 11.56 0.10
C PHE A 53 4.98 10.90 -1.12
N PHE A 54 3.66 10.99 -1.22
CA PHE A 54 2.92 10.40 -2.33
C PHE A 54 3.24 11.03 -3.67
N ALA A 55 3.52 12.35 -3.69
CA ALA A 55 3.97 13.04 -4.89
C ALA A 55 5.31 12.48 -5.38
N GLY A 56 6.29 12.33 -4.49
CA GLY A 56 7.58 11.71 -4.83
C GLY A 56 7.41 10.27 -5.32
N TYR A 57 6.57 9.50 -4.63
CA TYR A 57 6.28 8.12 -4.99
C TYR A 57 5.64 8.01 -6.39
N ALA A 58 4.62 8.83 -6.68
CA ALA A 58 3.94 8.85 -7.98
C ALA A 58 4.88 9.24 -9.13
N LEU A 59 5.73 10.26 -8.91
CA LEU A 59 6.71 10.72 -9.90
C LEU A 59 7.73 9.64 -10.27
N MET A 60 8.18 8.85 -9.31
CA MET A 60 9.23 7.86 -9.52
C MET A 60 8.69 6.46 -9.82
N GLN A 61 7.38 6.22 -9.79
CA GLN A 61 6.79 4.90 -9.98
C GLN A 61 7.12 4.29 -11.35
N VAL A 62 6.93 5.04 -12.44
CA VAL A 62 7.26 4.58 -13.80
C VAL A 62 8.77 4.56 -14.04
N PRO A 63 9.53 5.63 -13.77
CA PRO A 63 10.99 5.60 -13.89
C PRO A 63 11.63 4.50 -13.03
N GLY A 64 11.12 4.25 -11.83
CA GLY A 64 11.60 3.20 -10.92
C GLY A 64 11.44 1.80 -11.50
N GLY A 65 10.33 1.52 -12.19
CA GLY A 65 10.14 0.29 -12.94
C GLY A 65 11.19 0.13 -14.06
N MET A 66 11.46 1.19 -14.81
CA MET A 66 12.50 1.18 -15.86
C MET A 66 13.92 0.95 -15.29
N VAL A 67 14.20 1.52 -14.11
CA VAL A 67 15.46 1.28 -13.40
C VAL A 67 15.58 -0.19 -13.00
N ALA A 68 14.51 -0.79 -12.46
CA ALA A 68 14.49 -2.19 -12.09
C ALA A 68 14.69 -3.12 -13.31
N GLU A 69 14.07 -2.81 -14.45
CA GLU A 69 14.27 -3.55 -15.69
C GLU A 69 15.71 -3.45 -16.24
N LYS A 70 16.34 -2.29 -16.11
CA LYS A 70 17.67 -2.02 -16.65
C LYS A 70 18.80 -2.57 -15.78
N PHE A 71 18.70 -2.41 -14.47
CA PHE A 71 19.78 -2.70 -13.52
C PHE A 71 19.55 -3.97 -12.69
N GLY A 72 18.40 -4.64 -12.86
CA GLY A 72 18.01 -5.80 -12.09
C GLY A 72 17.38 -5.46 -10.75
N HIS A 73 16.73 -6.47 -10.18
CA HIS A 73 16.00 -6.28 -8.91
C HIS A 73 16.93 -6.27 -7.69
N ARG A 74 18.09 -6.93 -7.77
CA ARG A 74 19.09 -6.92 -6.70
C ARG A 74 19.59 -5.50 -6.43
N PHE A 75 20.09 -4.84 -7.47
CA PHE A 75 20.62 -3.48 -7.37
C PHE A 75 19.51 -2.49 -6.99
N THR A 76 18.42 -2.50 -7.75
CA THR A 76 17.31 -1.55 -7.55
C THR A 76 16.69 -1.68 -6.17
N GLY A 77 16.43 -2.89 -5.69
CA GLY A 77 15.91 -3.13 -4.35
C GLY A 77 16.86 -2.66 -3.24
N SER A 78 18.16 -2.90 -3.41
CA SER A 78 19.18 -2.44 -2.45
C SER A 78 19.22 -0.92 -2.34
N ILE A 79 19.33 -0.23 -3.48
CA ILE A 79 19.43 1.23 -3.51
C ILE A 79 18.13 1.88 -3.06
N ALA A 80 16.97 1.40 -3.51
CA ALA A 80 15.69 1.91 -3.07
C ALA A 80 15.55 1.79 -1.55
N CYS A 81 15.82 0.60 -0.99
CA CYS A 81 15.74 0.36 0.45
C CYS A 81 16.72 1.25 1.23
N ALA A 82 17.96 1.36 0.79
CA ALA A 82 18.94 2.23 1.45
C ALA A 82 18.56 3.71 1.36
N TRP A 83 18.08 4.15 0.19
CA TRP A 83 17.68 5.53 -0.05
C TRP A 83 16.56 5.97 0.90
N TRP A 84 15.42 5.26 0.91
CA TRP A 84 14.34 5.68 1.79
C TRP A 84 14.72 5.59 3.26
N SER A 85 15.54 4.61 3.65
CA SER A 85 16.00 4.44 5.03
C SER A 85 16.83 5.63 5.50
N VAL A 86 17.69 6.18 4.63
CA VAL A 86 18.44 7.42 4.91
C VAL A 86 17.45 8.58 5.11
N PHE A 87 16.44 8.74 4.24
CA PHE A 87 15.47 9.81 4.37
C PHE A 87 14.50 9.59 5.54
N THR A 88 14.23 8.33 5.94
CA THR A 88 13.57 8.04 7.22
C THR A 88 14.41 8.59 8.37
N ALA A 89 15.68 8.26 8.45
CA ALA A 89 16.57 8.77 9.52
C ALA A 89 16.69 10.31 9.48
N LEU A 90 16.80 10.92 8.31
CA LEU A 90 16.86 12.38 8.14
C LEU A 90 15.59 13.10 8.61
N THR A 91 14.45 12.42 8.69
CA THR A 91 13.24 12.98 9.30
C THR A 91 13.49 13.38 10.76
N ALA A 92 14.36 12.67 11.48
CA ALA A 92 14.68 12.96 12.89
C ALA A 92 15.38 14.29 13.11
N ILE A 93 16.04 14.83 12.09
CA ILE A 93 16.76 16.11 12.18
C ILE A 93 16.09 17.25 11.40
N ALA A 94 14.92 16.98 10.83
CA ALA A 94 14.15 18.00 10.13
C ALA A 94 13.63 19.05 11.13
N SER A 95 13.87 20.33 10.85
CA SER A 95 13.63 21.45 11.80
C SER A 95 12.54 22.43 11.34
N GLY A 96 11.89 22.20 10.22
CA GLY A 96 10.86 23.09 9.71
C GLY A 96 10.03 22.46 8.61
N LYS A 97 8.86 23.03 8.30
CA LYS A 97 7.90 22.43 7.36
C LYS A 97 8.48 22.12 5.98
N TYR A 98 9.36 22.95 5.46
CA TYR A 98 10.01 22.73 4.16
C TYR A 98 11.00 21.58 4.20
N THR A 99 11.79 21.46 5.29
CA THR A 99 12.73 20.35 5.45
C THR A 99 11.99 19.03 5.60
N PHE A 100 10.92 18.97 6.39
CA PHE A 100 10.03 17.80 6.47
C PHE A 100 9.45 17.45 5.09
N ALA A 101 8.94 18.43 4.34
CA ALA A 101 8.34 18.21 3.02
C ALA A 101 9.37 17.66 2.01
N ILE A 102 10.57 18.24 1.96
CA ILE A 102 11.66 17.79 1.07
C ILE A 102 12.08 16.37 1.45
N VAL A 103 12.31 16.10 2.75
CA VAL A 103 12.68 14.77 3.22
C VAL A 103 11.61 13.74 2.84
N ARG A 104 10.32 14.07 2.97
CA ARG A 104 9.21 13.18 2.58
C ARG A 104 9.11 12.99 1.07
N LEU A 105 9.35 14.03 0.27
CA LEU A 105 9.43 13.90 -1.18
C LEU A 105 10.54 12.94 -1.60
N MET A 106 11.75 13.14 -1.05
CA MET A 106 12.91 12.30 -1.35
C MET A 106 12.72 10.86 -0.84
N PHE A 107 12.08 10.69 0.30
CA PHE A 107 11.65 9.38 0.81
C PHE A 107 10.74 8.67 -0.22
N GLY A 108 9.69 9.35 -0.72
CA GLY A 108 8.78 8.79 -1.72
C GLY A 108 9.45 8.44 -3.04
N LEU A 109 10.34 9.31 -3.54
CA LEU A 109 11.15 9.04 -4.73
C LEU A 109 11.98 7.75 -4.57
N GLY A 110 12.57 7.55 -3.40
CA GLY A 110 13.41 6.38 -3.14
C GLY A 110 12.64 5.08 -2.93
N GLU A 111 11.45 5.15 -2.35
CA GLU A 111 10.65 3.95 -2.06
C GLU A 111 9.95 3.39 -3.31
N ALA A 112 9.56 4.25 -4.26
CA ALA A 112 8.77 3.86 -5.42
C ALA A 112 9.33 2.68 -6.25
N PRO A 113 10.65 2.53 -6.50
CA PRO A 113 11.22 1.44 -7.28
C PRO A 113 11.16 0.07 -6.60
N ILE A 114 10.84 -0.02 -5.29
CA ILE A 114 10.98 -1.27 -4.53
C ILE A 114 9.98 -2.34 -4.97
N TYR A 115 8.70 -1.96 -5.17
CA TYR A 115 7.68 -2.94 -5.55
C TYR A 115 7.86 -3.50 -6.98
N PRO A 116 8.26 -2.70 -8.00
CA PRO A 116 8.75 -3.24 -9.26
C PRO A 116 9.90 -4.25 -9.08
N ALA A 117 10.89 -3.94 -8.23
CA ALA A 117 11.99 -4.85 -7.95
C ALA A 117 11.49 -6.15 -7.27
N PHE A 118 10.56 -6.06 -6.33
CA PHE A 118 9.95 -7.24 -5.68
C PHE A 118 9.18 -8.11 -6.66
N ALA A 119 8.39 -7.51 -7.54
CA ALA A 119 7.66 -8.26 -8.56
C ALA A 119 8.60 -9.01 -9.51
N MET A 120 9.73 -8.40 -9.87
CA MET A 120 10.77 -9.07 -10.67
C MET A 120 11.44 -10.21 -9.88
N ALA A 121 11.78 -9.99 -8.61
CA ALA A 121 12.35 -11.02 -7.75
C ALA A 121 11.37 -12.20 -7.59
N GLU A 122 10.10 -11.92 -7.30
CA GLU A 122 9.07 -12.95 -7.20
C GLU A 122 8.93 -13.75 -8.50
N HIS A 123 8.95 -13.07 -9.65
CA HIS A 123 8.90 -13.73 -10.95
C HIS A 123 10.08 -14.67 -11.18
N LYS A 124 11.27 -14.31 -10.69
CA LYS A 124 12.51 -15.06 -10.87
C LYS A 124 12.70 -16.20 -9.85
N TRP A 125 12.25 -16.02 -8.63
CA TRP A 125 12.51 -16.91 -7.50
C TRP A 125 11.41 -17.96 -7.24
N PHE A 126 10.21 -17.80 -7.83
CA PHE A 126 9.08 -18.71 -7.60
C PHE A 126 8.57 -19.31 -8.90
N ASN A 127 8.24 -20.61 -8.87
CA ASN A 127 7.56 -21.28 -9.96
C ASN A 127 6.09 -20.84 -10.08
N LYS A 128 5.41 -21.26 -11.15
CA LYS A 128 4.03 -20.85 -11.43
C LYS A 128 3.03 -21.23 -10.33
N ASP A 129 3.24 -22.37 -9.68
CA ASP A 129 2.30 -22.91 -8.70
C ASP A 129 2.46 -22.26 -7.31
N GLU A 130 3.64 -21.74 -7.02
CA GLU A 130 3.93 -21.08 -5.73
C GLU A 130 3.77 -19.56 -5.77
N LYS A 131 3.73 -18.92 -6.95
CA LYS A 131 3.63 -17.45 -7.09
C LYS A 131 2.47 -16.86 -6.29
N GLY A 132 1.28 -17.44 -6.39
CA GLY A 132 0.12 -16.95 -5.66
C GLY A 132 0.30 -16.94 -4.14
N LYS A 133 0.98 -17.96 -3.60
CA LYS A 133 1.31 -18.02 -2.16
C LYS A 133 2.36 -17.00 -1.79
N ALA A 134 3.39 -16.84 -2.62
CA ALA A 134 4.46 -15.87 -2.40
C ALA A 134 3.92 -14.43 -2.44
N SER A 135 3.14 -14.07 -3.47
CA SER A 135 2.49 -12.76 -3.57
C SER A 135 1.62 -12.44 -2.36
N SER A 136 0.77 -13.39 -1.94
CA SER A 136 -0.10 -13.20 -0.77
C SER A 136 0.70 -13.03 0.52
N PHE A 137 1.78 -13.80 0.68
CA PHE A 137 2.66 -13.69 1.83
C PHE A 137 3.37 -12.33 1.87
N ILE A 138 3.91 -11.88 0.76
CA ILE A 138 4.59 -10.58 0.62
C ILE A 138 3.63 -9.43 0.90
N LEU A 139 2.42 -9.49 0.35
CA LEU A 139 1.40 -8.46 0.53
C LEU A 139 0.97 -8.32 2.00
N ASN A 140 0.95 -9.42 2.75
CA ASN A 140 0.67 -9.37 4.18
C ASN A 140 1.68 -8.51 4.95
N GLY A 141 2.94 -8.40 4.50
CA GLY A 141 3.91 -7.48 5.07
C GLY A 141 3.42 -6.03 5.06
N CYS A 142 2.79 -5.60 3.94
CA CYS A 142 2.24 -4.25 3.80
C CYS A 142 1.12 -3.96 4.81
N PHE A 143 0.23 -4.91 5.05
CA PHE A 143 -0.89 -4.72 5.99
C PHE A 143 -0.45 -4.89 7.45
N PHE A 144 0.54 -5.72 7.71
CA PHE A 144 1.04 -5.97 9.07
C PHE A 144 1.76 -4.73 9.65
N GLY A 145 2.35 -3.89 8.80
CA GLY A 145 2.97 -2.63 9.19
C GLY A 145 2.01 -1.70 9.96
N PRO A 146 0.87 -1.29 9.36
CA PRO A 146 -0.13 -0.47 10.04
C PRO A 146 -0.83 -1.14 11.23
N VAL A 147 -0.86 -2.48 11.31
CA VAL A 147 -1.40 -3.20 12.47
C VAL A 147 -0.47 -3.05 13.68
N VAL A 148 0.82 -3.29 13.52
CA VAL A 148 1.80 -3.30 14.60
C VAL A 148 2.41 -1.91 14.83
N GLY A 149 2.53 -1.14 13.75
CA GLY A 149 3.24 0.15 13.72
C GLY A 149 2.82 1.11 14.81
N PRO A 150 1.52 1.44 14.99
CA PRO A 150 1.12 2.42 15.98
C PRO A 150 1.59 2.07 17.40
N ALA A 151 1.48 0.81 17.81
CA ALA A 151 1.91 0.37 19.14
C ALA A 151 3.44 0.46 19.32
N VAL A 152 4.21 0.01 18.32
CA VAL A 152 5.68 0.08 18.35
C VAL A 152 6.16 1.52 18.34
N VAL A 153 5.57 2.36 17.47
CA VAL A 153 5.94 3.78 17.38
C VAL A 153 5.64 4.51 18.69
N VAL A 154 4.47 4.28 19.29
CA VAL A 154 4.11 4.86 20.59
C VAL A 154 5.10 4.43 21.65
N TRP A 155 5.44 3.16 21.73
CA TRP A 155 6.42 2.64 22.69
C TRP A 155 7.79 3.31 22.52
N LEU A 156 8.33 3.35 21.30
CA LEU A 156 9.61 4.02 21.02
C LEU A 156 9.54 5.51 21.36
N MET A 157 8.47 6.18 20.94
CA MET A 157 8.29 7.61 21.11
C MET A 157 8.16 8.02 22.59
N THR A 158 7.47 7.23 23.41
CA THR A 158 7.31 7.51 24.84
C THR A 158 8.56 7.20 25.65
N THR A 159 9.39 6.25 25.18
CA THR A 159 10.61 5.82 25.89
C THR A 159 11.82 6.67 25.50
N PHE A 160 11.99 6.96 24.22
CA PHE A 160 13.19 7.58 23.67
C PHE A 160 12.95 8.92 22.95
N GLY A 161 11.68 9.32 22.76
CA GLY A 161 11.31 10.48 21.97
C GLY A 161 11.10 10.15 20.48
N TRP A 162 10.34 11.03 19.79
CA TRP A 162 9.96 10.81 18.39
C TRP A 162 11.13 10.76 17.40
N HIS A 163 12.23 11.46 17.68
CA HIS A 163 13.44 11.44 16.85
C HIS A 163 14.01 10.02 16.72
N HIS A 164 14.05 9.28 17.84
CA HIS A 164 14.58 7.91 17.87
C HIS A 164 13.70 6.92 17.10
N VAL A 165 12.41 7.21 16.92
CA VAL A 165 11.55 6.40 16.05
C VAL A 165 12.14 6.39 14.63
N PHE A 166 12.36 7.55 14.05
CA PHE A 166 12.87 7.67 12.69
C PHE A 166 14.31 7.17 12.54
N LEU A 167 15.17 7.42 13.52
CA LEU A 167 16.54 6.88 13.54
C LEU A 167 16.54 5.36 13.58
N SER A 168 15.76 4.75 14.45
CA SER A 168 15.69 3.29 14.60
C SER A 168 15.21 2.61 13.32
N PHE A 169 14.14 3.13 12.70
CA PHE A 169 13.62 2.57 11.46
C PHE A 169 14.58 2.80 10.29
N GLY A 170 15.26 3.93 10.23
CA GLY A 170 16.31 4.17 9.25
C GLY A 170 17.45 3.15 9.34
N VAL A 171 17.91 2.85 10.56
CA VAL A 171 18.96 1.82 10.79
C VAL A 171 18.45 0.43 10.39
N ILE A 172 17.24 0.06 10.81
CA ILE A 172 16.63 -1.24 10.44
C ILE A 172 16.54 -1.37 8.91
N GLY A 173 16.08 -0.32 8.22
CA GLY A 173 15.98 -0.32 6.78
C GLY A 173 17.34 -0.45 6.07
N LEU A 174 18.39 0.20 6.58
CA LEU A 174 19.76 0.02 6.05
C LEU A 174 20.29 -1.40 6.24
N LEU A 175 19.99 -2.03 7.38
CA LEU A 175 20.32 -3.45 7.59
C LEU A 175 19.56 -4.37 6.62
N LEU A 176 18.29 -4.08 6.35
CA LEU A 176 17.51 -4.81 5.36
C LEU A 176 18.04 -4.60 3.93
N ALA A 177 18.45 -3.38 3.58
CA ALA A 177 19.08 -3.08 2.29
C ALA A 177 20.39 -3.87 2.11
N TRP A 178 21.21 -3.94 3.14
CA TRP A 178 22.42 -4.76 3.16
C TRP A 178 22.09 -6.25 3.00
N ALA A 179 21.10 -6.74 3.74
CA ALA A 179 20.67 -8.14 3.66
C ALA A 179 20.12 -8.48 2.26
N TRP A 180 19.34 -7.57 1.66
CA TRP A 180 18.85 -7.72 0.29
C TRP A 180 20.01 -7.83 -0.69
N HIS A 181 20.95 -6.91 -0.64
CA HIS A 181 22.12 -6.91 -1.52
C HIS A 181 22.97 -8.19 -1.39
N LYS A 182 23.12 -8.68 -0.17
CA LYS A 182 23.94 -9.85 0.14
C LYS A 182 23.30 -11.17 -0.28
N TYR A 183 22.00 -11.33 -0.03
CA TYR A 183 21.34 -12.63 -0.13
C TYR A 183 20.52 -12.81 -1.41
N VAL A 184 20.06 -11.73 -2.04
CA VAL A 184 19.25 -11.81 -3.25
C VAL A 184 20.12 -11.62 -4.49
N THR A 185 20.01 -12.54 -5.44
CA THR A 185 20.66 -12.47 -6.76
C THR A 185 19.60 -12.22 -7.83
N ASP A 186 19.99 -11.62 -8.96
CA ASP A 186 19.07 -11.37 -10.09
C ASP A 186 18.65 -12.67 -10.80
N ASP A 187 19.45 -13.73 -10.69
CA ASP A 187 19.07 -15.07 -11.10
C ASP A 187 19.33 -16.06 -9.95
N PRO A 188 18.37 -16.93 -9.59
CA PRO A 188 18.56 -17.95 -8.57
C PRO A 188 19.74 -18.88 -8.80
N LYS A 189 20.14 -19.12 -10.07
CA LYS A 189 21.29 -19.96 -10.43
C LYS A 189 22.63 -19.40 -9.93
N ASP A 190 22.71 -18.07 -9.77
CA ASP A 190 23.92 -17.37 -9.30
C ASP A 190 23.99 -17.31 -7.78
N SER A 191 23.01 -17.86 -7.08
CA SER A 191 22.95 -17.86 -5.62
C SER A 191 23.72 -19.05 -5.05
N PRO A 192 24.71 -18.81 -4.18
CA PRO A 192 25.46 -19.90 -3.52
C PRO A 192 24.61 -20.69 -2.51
N TYR A 193 23.39 -20.24 -2.23
CA TYR A 193 22.47 -20.83 -1.23
C TYR A 193 21.42 -21.75 -1.85
N VAL A 194 21.30 -21.78 -3.18
CA VAL A 194 20.32 -22.58 -3.92
C VAL A 194 21.02 -23.81 -4.46
N ASN A 195 20.51 -25.01 -4.12
CA ASN A 195 21.02 -26.25 -4.68
C ASN A 195 20.30 -26.62 -5.99
N GLU A 196 20.85 -27.59 -6.73
CA GLU A 196 20.31 -28.06 -8.01
C GLU A 196 18.84 -28.50 -7.92
N ALA A 197 18.45 -29.16 -6.81
CA ALA A 197 17.08 -29.62 -6.61
C ALA A 197 16.11 -28.46 -6.45
N GLU A 198 16.50 -27.36 -5.77
CA GLU A 198 15.68 -26.16 -5.67
C GLU A 198 15.65 -25.40 -6.99
N LEU A 199 16.79 -25.31 -7.69
CA LEU A 199 16.86 -24.64 -8.99
C LEU A 199 15.96 -25.33 -10.03
N ALA A 200 15.96 -26.68 -10.05
CA ALA A 200 15.05 -27.46 -10.89
C ALA A 200 13.57 -27.16 -10.56
N HIS A 201 13.22 -27.10 -9.27
CA HIS A 201 11.87 -26.78 -8.82
C HIS A 201 11.45 -25.34 -9.19
N ILE A 202 12.34 -24.35 -9.04
CA ILE A 202 12.07 -22.94 -9.44
C ILE A 202 11.79 -22.86 -10.94
N ASN A 203 12.49 -23.65 -11.76
CA ASN A 203 12.36 -23.65 -13.22
C ASN A 203 11.21 -24.54 -13.72
N GLU A 204 10.59 -25.32 -12.86
CA GLU A 204 9.47 -26.20 -13.23
C GLU A 204 8.30 -25.38 -13.77
N GLY A 205 7.81 -25.72 -14.96
CA GLY A 205 6.73 -25.01 -15.62
C GLY A 205 7.05 -23.59 -16.09
N ARG A 206 8.33 -23.21 -16.09
CA ARG A 206 8.79 -21.93 -16.60
C ARG A 206 8.82 -21.97 -18.12
N VAL A 207 7.89 -21.29 -18.76
CA VAL A 207 8.00 -21.01 -20.19
C VAL A 207 8.93 -19.81 -20.32
N GLU A 208 10.09 -19.99 -20.95
CA GLU A 208 10.91 -18.86 -21.34
C GLU A 208 10.05 -17.94 -22.22
N ALA A 209 9.81 -16.74 -21.70
CA ALA A 209 9.04 -15.76 -22.43
C ALA A 209 9.90 -15.24 -23.61
N THR A 210 9.87 -15.96 -24.72
CA THR A 210 10.31 -15.48 -26.04
C THR A 210 9.35 -14.45 -26.63
N ALA A 211 8.35 -14.01 -25.84
CA ALA A 211 7.39 -13.03 -26.29
C ALA A 211 8.09 -11.68 -26.50
N GLU A 212 8.16 -11.23 -27.75
CA GLU A 212 8.46 -9.84 -28.08
C GLU A 212 7.72 -8.91 -27.12
N LYS A 213 8.45 -7.98 -26.49
CA LYS A 213 7.85 -6.95 -25.60
C LYS A 213 6.85 -6.16 -26.45
N GLN A 214 5.57 -6.54 -26.40
CA GLN A 214 4.53 -5.81 -27.10
C GLN A 214 4.27 -4.51 -26.35
N ILE A 215 4.45 -3.39 -27.04
CA ILE A 215 4.15 -2.07 -26.51
C ILE A 215 2.63 -1.96 -26.29
N ALA A 216 2.23 -1.54 -25.10
CA ALA A 216 0.81 -1.36 -24.80
C ALA A 216 0.20 -0.30 -25.74
N PRO A 217 -0.97 -0.56 -26.32
CA PRO A 217 -1.62 0.34 -27.27
C PRO A 217 -2.31 1.50 -26.52
N TRP A 218 -1.52 2.41 -25.98
CA TRP A 218 -1.98 3.53 -25.15
C TRP A 218 -3.11 4.34 -25.80
N GLY A 219 -3.06 4.53 -27.12
CA GLY A 219 -4.14 5.24 -27.83
C GLY A 219 -5.51 4.56 -27.74
N LYS A 220 -5.56 3.21 -27.65
CA LYS A 220 -6.80 2.47 -27.45
C LYS A 220 -7.20 2.46 -25.96
N LEU A 221 -6.22 2.25 -25.07
CA LEU A 221 -6.45 2.26 -23.63
C LEU A 221 -7.06 3.57 -23.16
N LEU A 222 -6.47 4.71 -23.52
CA LEU A 222 -6.94 6.05 -23.14
C LEU A 222 -8.32 6.42 -23.69
N ARG A 223 -8.78 5.75 -24.75
CA ARG A 223 -10.15 5.92 -25.29
C ARG A 223 -11.19 5.04 -24.62
N SER A 224 -10.77 4.09 -23.79
CA SER A 224 -11.68 3.16 -23.11
C SER A 224 -12.24 3.79 -21.83
N SER A 225 -13.57 3.87 -21.72
CA SER A 225 -14.25 4.31 -20.48
C SER A 225 -13.95 3.38 -19.29
N GLN A 226 -13.77 2.09 -19.56
CA GLN A 226 -13.43 1.10 -18.53
C GLN A 226 -12.04 1.35 -17.92
N PHE A 227 -11.08 1.79 -18.75
CA PHE A 227 -9.72 2.13 -18.31
C PHE A 227 -9.71 3.33 -17.35
N TRP A 228 -10.52 4.34 -17.66
CA TRP A 228 -10.69 5.51 -16.78
C TRP A 228 -11.47 5.14 -15.52
N ALA A 229 -12.54 4.39 -15.65
CA ALA A 229 -13.34 3.94 -14.50
C ALA A 229 -12.48 3.13 -13.50
N LEU A 230 -11.60 2.26 -14.00
CA LEU A 230 -10.67 1.49 -13.19
C LEU A 230 -9.68 2.40 -12.44
N GLY A 231 -9.19 3.45 -13.09
CA GLY A 231 -8.34 4.46 -12.44
C GLY A 231 -9.10 5.26 -11.38
N ILE A 232 -10.26 5.80 -11.73
CA ILE A 232 -11.06 6.66 -10.83
C ILE A 232 -11.52 5.90 -9.57
N GLN A 233 -12.05 4.67 -9.73
CA GLN A 233 -12.47 3.89 -8.57
C GLN A 233 -11.28 3.58 -7.64
N PHE A 234 -10.10 3.33 -8.19
CA PHE A 234 -8.92 3.03 -7.39
C PHE A 234 -8.32 4.28 -6.73
N LEU A 235 -8.38 5.45 -7.41
CA LEU A 235 -8.09 6.74 -6.80
C LEU A 235 -8.91 6.93 -5.53
N ILE A 236 -10.22 6.68 -5.60
CA ILE A 236 -11.12 6.87 -4.45
C ILE A 236 -10.86 5.81 -3.37
N THR A 237 -10.60 4.56 -3.76
CA THR A 237 -10.24 3.49 -2.84
C THR A 237 -9.00 3.83 -2.03
N ASP A 238 -7.94 4.25 -2.70
CA ASP A 238 -6.69 4.62 -2.06
C ASP A 238 -6.80 5.95 -1.31
N TYR A 239 -7.59 6.92 -1.82
CA TYR A 239 -7.88 8.16 -1.08
C TYR A 239 -8.45 7.84 0.30
N ILE A 240 -9.49 6.99 0.39
CA ILE A 240 -10.09 6.59 1.67
C ILE A 240 -9.05 5.87 2.54
N MET A 241 -8.31 4.90 1.99
CA MET A 241 -7.29 4.17 2.72
C MET A 241 -6.22 5.11 3.30
N TYR A 242 -5.77 6.10 2.52
CA TYR A 242 -4.76 7.05 2.96
C TYR A 242 -5.28 8.10 3.95
N VAL A 243 -6.59 8.39 3.97
CA VAL A 243 -7.20 9.16 5.07
C VAL A 243 -7.01 8.41 6.40
N PHE A 244 -7.28 7.09 6.43
CA PHE A 244 -7.03 6.28 7.61
C PHE A 244 -5.53 6.25 7.96
N LEU A 245 -4.66 6.03 6.98
CA LEU A 245 -3.22 5.96 7.22
C LEU A 245 -2.67 7.26 7.82
N ALA A 246 -3.08 8.40 7.27
CA ALA A 246 -2.56 9.70 7.65
C ALA A 246 -3.16 10.25 8.95
N TRP A 247 -4.45 10.04 9.20
CA TRP A 247 -5.18 10.81 10.18
C TRP A 247 -5.88 10.02 11.29
N LEU A 248 -6.00 8.70 11.15
CA LEU A 248 -6.67 7.87 12.18
C LEU A 248 -6.09 8.08 13.59
N PRO A 249 -4.74 8.09 13.80
CA PRO A 249 -4.18 8.34 15.12
C PRO A 249 -4.61 9.66 15.70
N MET A 250 -4.52 10.74 14.94
CA MET A 250 -4.87 12.07 15.39
C MET A 250 -6.38 12.22 15.64
N TYR A 251 -7.22 11.64 14.78
CA TYR A 251 -8.67 11.61 14.94
C TYR A 251 -9.08 10.96 16.28
N LEU A 252 -8.52 9.80 16.61
CA LEU A 252 -8.81 9.11 17.86
C LEU A 252 -8.39 9.92 19.10
N MET A 253 -7.27 10.65 19.01
CA MET A 253 -6.79 11.49 20.11
C MET A 253 -7.62 12.79 20.25
N GLU A 254 -7.92 13.47 19.15
CA GLU A 254 -8.61 14.78 19.21
C GLU A 254 -10.11 14.63 19.50
N VAL A 255 -10.79 13.69 18.85
CA VAL A 255 -12.25 13.53 18.94
C VAL A 255 -12.64 12.67 20.13
N HIS A 256 -12.02 11.50 20.26
CA HIS A 256 -12.37 10.52 21.29
C HIS A 256 -11.48 10.58 22.53
N LYS A 257 -10.54 11.57 22.58
CA LYS A 257 -9.66 11.82 23.72
C LYS A 257 -8.86 10.60 24.17
N PHE A 258 -8.49 9.74 23.22
CA PHE A 258 -7.62 8.61 23.54
C PHE A 258 -6.26 9.12 24.02
N SER A 259 -5.74 8.49 25.07
CA SER A 259 -4.33 8.65 25.41
C SER A 259 -3.46 8.07 24.30
N LEU A 260 -2.20 8.48 24.22
CA LEU A 260 -1.26 8.00 23.23
C LEU A 260 -1.17 6.45 23.22
N ALA A 261 -1.10 5.83 24.43
CA ALA A 261 -1.08 4.38 24.57
C ALA A 261 -2.37 3.70 24.04
N LYS A 262 -3.54 4.27 24.40
CA LYS A 262 -4.83 3.74 23.94
C LYS A 262 -4.96 3.86 22.42
N MET A 263 -4.55 4.99 21.86
CA MET A 263 -4.53 5.21 20.41
C MET A 263 -3.61 4.20 19.72
N GLY A 264 -2.39 3.97 20.23
CA GLY A 264 -1.43 3.02 19.66
C GLY A 264 -1.98 1.59 19.54
N ILE A 265 -2.85 1.17 20.46
CA ILE A 265 -3.49 -0.15 20.43
C ILE A 265 -4.69 -0.15 19.47
N TRP A 266 -5.61 0.81 19.64
CA TRP A 266 -6.89 0.77 18.94
C TRP A 266 -6.82 1.25 17.48
N ALA A 267 -5.78 1.98 17.10
CA ALA A 267 -5.53 2.32 15.70
C ALA A 267 -5.23 1.07 14.83
N ALA A 268 -4.85 -0.06 15.44
CA ALA A 268 -4.65 -1.32 14.74
C ALA A 268 -5.95 -1.98 14.27
N ALA A 269 -7.06 -1.78 14.98
CA ALA A 269 -8.30 -2.53 14.75
C ALA A 269 -8.85 -2.39 13.31
N PRO A 270 -8.93 -1.20 12.69
CA PRO A 270 -9.35 -1.07 11.30
C PRO A 270 -8.43 -1.82 10.31
N TRP A 271 -7.13 -1.81 10.55
CA TRP A 271 -6.15 -2.49 9.70
C TRP A 271 -6.19 -4.01 9.81
N ILE A 272 -6.46 -4.54 11.02
CA ILE A 272 -6.73 -5.97 11.23
C ILE A 272 -7.96 -6.39 10.42
N SER A 273 -9.03 -5.57 10.46
CA SER A 273 -10.25 -5.82 9.68
C SER A 273 -9.96 -5.82 8.17
N LEU A 274 -9.20 -4.85 7.67
CA LEU A 274 -8.79 -4.78 6.27
C LEU A 274 -8.02 -6.06 5.85
N MET A 275 -7.00 -6.43 6.61
CA MET A 275 -6.17 -7.60 6.35
C MET A 275 -7.00 -8.90 6.32
N ALA A 276 -7.89 -9.06 7.28
CA ALA A 276 -8.78 -10.23 7.34
C ALA A 276 -9.72 -10.29 6.12
N VAL A 277 -10.35 -9.16 5.77
CA VAL A 277 -11.31 -9.12 4.65
C VAL A 277 -10.62 -9.32 3.31
N VAL A 278 -9.46 -8.71 3.06
CA VAL A 278 -8.68 -8.92 1.83
C VAL A 278 -8.33 -10.41 1.67
N THR A 279 -7.87 -11.05 2.75
CA THR A 279 -7.49 -12.47 2.74
C THR A 279 -8.70 -13.38 2.46
N LEU A 280 -9.82 -13.14 3.13
CA LEU A 280 -11.04 -13.94 2.98
C LEU A 280 -11.72 -13.71 1.62
N CYS A 281 -11.73 -12.46 1.14
CA CYS A 281 -12.41 -12.09 -0.11
C CYS A 281 -11.85 -12.87 -1.30
N GLY A 282 -10.53 -13.07 -1.38
CA GLY A 282 -9.92 -13.88 -2.45
C GLY A 282 -10.51 -15.29 -2.52
N HIS A 283 -10.57 -15.97 -1.37
CA HIS A 283 -11.13 -17.33 -1.28
C HIS A 283 -12.62 -17.40 -1.68
N TYR A 284 -13.42 -16.43 -1.22
CA TYR A 284 -14.85 -16.40 -1.55
C TYR A 284 -15.10 -16.06 -3.02
N SER A 285 -14.35 -15.11 -3.59
CA SER A 285 -14.46 -14.76 -5.01
C SER A 285 -14.12 -15.96 -5.89
N ASP A 286 -13.06 -16.69 -5.60
CA ASP A 286 -12.69 -17.90 -6.34
C ASP A 286 -13.77 -18.99 -6.24
N LYS A 287 -14.38 -19.17 -5.06
CA LYS A 287 -15.46 -20.12 -4.87
C LYS A 287 -16.70 -19.76 -5.69
N LEU A 288 -17.07 -18.48 -5.73
CA LEU A 288 -18.22 -18.00 -6.52
C LEU A 288 -17.96 -18.14 -8.03
N LEU A 289 -16.75 -17.83 -8.48
CA LEU A 289 -16.38 -18.02 -9.89
C LEU A 289 -16.41 -19.50 -10.31
N ARG A 290 -15.93 -20.40 -9.44
CA ARG A 290 -16.01 -21.86 -9.68
C ARG A 290 -17.44 -22.39 -9.67
N SER A 291 -18.37 -21.73 -8.99
CA SER A 291 -19.81 -22.10 -9.04
C SER A 291 -20.53 -21.66 -10.32
N GLY A 292 -19.80 -21.02 -11.27
CA GLY A 292 -20.33 -20.62 -12.57
C GLY A 292 -20.89 -19.20 -12.62
N MET A 293 -20.71 -18.39 -11.57
CA MET A 293 -21.10 -16.98 -11.60
C MET A 293 -20.18 -16.18 -12.53
N SER A 294 -20.73 -15.19 -13.24
CA SER A 294 -19.95 -14.37 -14.17
C SER A 294 -18.91 -13.50 -13.43
N GLN A 295 -17.73 -13.31 -14.03
CA GLN A 295 -16.69 -12.45 -13.47
C GLN A 295 -17.19 -11.03 -13.24
N ASN A 296 -17.99 -10.51 -14.16
CA ASN A 296 -18.57 -9.17 -14.04
C ASN A 296 -19.45 -9.07 -12.78
N MET A 297 -20.37 -10.02 -12.59
CA MET A 297 -21.24 -10.03 -11.41
C MET A 297 -20.42 -10.11 -10.11
N VAL A 298 -19.51 -11.08 -10.00
CA VAL A 298 -18.75 -11.29 -8.78
C VAL A 298 -17.86 -10.10 -8.46
N LYS A 299 -17.03 -9.63 -9.41
CA LYS A 299 -16.04 -8.59 -9.13
C LYS A 299 -16.67 -7.20 -9.04
N THR A 300 -17.60 -6.85 -9.94
CA THR A 300 -18.24 -5.53 -9.92
C THR A 300 -19.14 -5.37 -8.69
N ALA A 301 -19.95 -6.40 -8.37
CA ALA A 301 -20.79 -6.33 -7.17
C ALA A 301 -19.95 -6.27 -5.88
N THR A 302 -18.89 -7.07 -5.78
CA THR A 302 -17.98 -7.05 -4.63
C THR A 302 -17.29 -5.69 -4.48
N GLY A 303 -16.80 -5.12 -5.58
CA GLY A 303 -16.12 -3.82 -5.57
C GLY A 303 -17.07 -2.67 -5.20
N ALA A 304 -18.26 -2.61 -5.84
CA ALA A 304 -19.25 -1.58 -5.55
C ALA A 304 -19.83 -1.70 -4.13
N ALA A 305 -20.20 -2.92 -3.71
CA ALA A 305 -20.71 -3.15 -2.35
C ALA A 305 -19.65 -2.82 -1.29
N GLY A 306 -18.39 -3.22 -1.52
CA GLY A 306 -17.30 -2.93 -0.59
C GLY A 306 -17.13 -1.44 -0.32
N ILE A 307 -17.10 -0.61 -1.37
CA ILE A 307 -16.91 0.83 -1.19
C ILE A 307 -18.16 1.53 -0.66
N LEU A 308 -19.37 1.05 -0.97
CA LEU A 308 -20.61 1.56 -0.39
C LEU A 308 -20.72 1.24 1.10
N LEU A 309 -20.42 0.01 1.50
CA LEU A 309 -20.37 -0.39 2.91
C LEU A 309 -19.31 0.42 3.66
N CYS A 310 -18.14 0.62 3.04
CA CYS A 310 -17.08 1.47 3.58
C CYS A 310 -17.59 2.90 3.82
N ALA A 311 -18.22 3.52 2.82
CA ALA A 311 -18.76 4.87 2.90
C ALA A 311 -19.88 4.97 3.96
N GLY A 312 -20.79 4.00 4.00
CA GLY A 312 -21.88 3.95 4.99
C GLY A 312 -21.35 3.82 6.41
N ALA A 313 -20.43 2.89 6.66
CA ALA A 313 -19.83 2.69 7.97
C ALA A 313 -18.99 3.92 8.41
N LEU A 314 -18.26 4.54 7.48
CA LEU A 314 -17.52 5.78 7.73
C LEU A 314 -18.45 6.92 8.10
N TYR A 315 -19.57 7.07 7.41
CA TYR A 315 -20.58 8.08 7.73
C TYR A 315 -21.21 7.83 9.12
N ILE A 316 -21.58 6.58 9.42
CA ILE A 316 -22.11 6.22 10.75
C ILE A 316 -21.11 6.53 11.86
N SER A 317 -19.81 6.29 11.64
CA SER A 317 -18.77 6.63 12.60
C SER A 317 -18.79 8.11 12.97
N THR A 318 -19.10 9.02 12.04
CA THR A 318 -19.17 10.47 12.30
C THR A 318 -20.32 10.86 13.25
N ARG A 319 -21.32 10.00 13.41
CA ARG A 319 -22.49 10.18 14.27
C ARG A 319 -22.41 9.41 15.58
N THR A 320 -21.34 8.59 15.74
CA THR A 320 -21.18 7.71 16.90
C THR A 320 -20.33 8.40 17.97
N ALA A 321 -20.96 8.72 19.10
CA ALA A 321 -20.28 9.40 20.21
C ALA A 321 -19.42 8.43 21.07
N ASP A 322 -19.86 7.18 21.23
CA ASP A 322 -19.11 6.19 22.00
C ASP A 322 -17.78 5.83 21.28
N PRO A 323 -16.65 5.95 21.99
CA PRO A 323 -15.34 5.75 21.36
C PRO A 323 -15.11 4.33 20.85
N MET A 324 -15.62 3.29 21.54
CA MET A 324 -15.41 1.91 21.13
C MET A 324 -16.29 1.54 19.94
N MET A 325 -17.54 1.99 19.96
CA MET A 325 -18.44 1.83 18.81
C MET A 325 -17.95 2.61 17.59
N ASN A 326 -17.31 3.77 17.80
CA ASN A 326 -16.67 4.51 16.71
C ASN A 326 -15.53 3.70 16.09
N VAL A 327 -14.61 3.13 16.88
CA VAL A 327 -13.55 2.25 16.39
C VAL A 327 -14.12 1.04 15.67
N LEU A 328 -15.23 0.47 16.15
CA LEU A 328 -15.91 -0.64 15.47
C LEU A 328 -16.38 -0.21 14.07
N TRP A 329 -17.07 0.92 13.94
CA TRP A 329 -17.52 1.42 12.64
C TRP A 329 -16.37 1.77 11.69
N LEU A 330 -15.28 2.36 12.21
CA LEU A 330 -14.06 2.59 11.44
C LEU A 330 -13.44 1.26 10.97
N SER A 331 -13.50 0.21 11.80
CA SER A 331 -13.01 -1.12 11.45
C SER A 331 -13.88 -1.79 10.38
N VAL A 332 -15.20 -1.64 10.47
CA VAL A 332 -16.13 -2.08 9.42
C VAL A 332 -15.88 -1.31 8.13
N SER A 333 -15.66 0.00 8.22
CA SER A 333 -15.38 0.85 7.06
C SER A 333 -14.12 0.40 6.32
N LEU A 334 -12.97 0.37 7.02
CA LEU A 334 -11.71 0.01 6.38
C LEU A 334 -11.69 -1.47 5.95
N GLY A 335 -12.31 -2.35 6.75
CA GLY A 335 -12.48 -3.77 6.39
C GLY A 335 -13.27 -3.95 5.10
N SER A 336 -14.40 -3.25 4.95
CA SER A 336 -15.21 -3.30 3.72
C SER A 336 -14.46 -2.79 2.49
N LEU A 337 -13.54 -1.82 2.66
CA LEU A 337 -12.66 -1.36 1.59
C LEU A 337 -11.78 -2.50 1.04
N GLY A 338 -11.45 -3.50 1.86
CA GLY A 338 -10.72 -4.70 1.47
C GLY A 338 -11.42 -5.51 0.38
N LEU A 339 -12.77 -5.52 0.35
CA LEU A 339 -13.55 -6.13 -0.73
C LEU A 339 -13.25 -5.42 -2.06
N THR A 340 -13.28 -4.08 -2.04
CA THR A 340 -13.01 -3.24 -3.20
C THR A 340 -11.58 -3.41 -3.70
N MET A 341 -10.60 -3.42 -2.81
CA MET A 341 -9.19 -3.62 -3.18
C MET A 341 -8.97 -4.98 -3.85
N SER A 342 -9.53 -6.05 -3.28
CA SER A 342 -9.44 -7.40 -3.83
C SER A 342 -10.08 -7.49 -5.22
N ALA A 343 -11.27 -6.89 -5.39
CA ALA A 343 -11.96 -6.81 -6.67
C ALA A 343 -11.18 -6.00 -7.71
N SER A 344 -10.54 -4.89 -7.31
CA SER A 344 -9.74 -4.03 -8.20
C SER A 344 -8.55 -4.77 -8.79
N TRP A 345 -7.73 -5.37 -7.95
CA TRP A 345 -6.54 -6.10 -8.39
C TRP A 345 -6.88 -7.33 -9.25
N SER A 346 -7.95 -8.06 -8.89
CA SER A 346 -8.40 -9.19 -9.71
C SER A 346 -8.98 -8.75 -11.05
N SER A 347 -9.63 -7.58 -11.11
CA SER A 347 -10.18 -7.01 -12.35
C SER A 347 -9.08 -6.53 -13.30
N VAL A 348 -8.02 -5.90 -12.79
CA VAL A 348 -6.85 -5.49 -13.58
C VAL A 348 -6.26 -6.67 -14.37
N ILE A 349 -6.10 -7.82 -13.70
CA ILE A 349 -5.51 -9.01 -14.32
C ILE A 349 -6.42 -9.51 -15.46
N SER A 350 -7.74 -9.58 -15.24
CA SER A 350 -8.68 -10.08 -16.25
C SER A 350 -8.89 -9.10 -17.41
N MET A 351 -8.98 -7.80 -17.13
CA MET A 351 -9.21 -6.75 -18.14
C MET A 351 -7.94 -6.42 -18.94
N GLY A 352 -6.78 -6.51 -18.30
CA GLY A 352 -5.49 -6.17 -18.90
C GLY A 352 -4.92 -7.27 -19.80
N GLY A 353 -5.25 -8.54 -19.54
CA GLY A 353 -4.72 -9.66 -20.29
C GLY A 353 -3.19 -9.60 -20.45
N LYS A 354 -2.69 -9.61 -21.68
CA LYS A 354 -1.26 -9.47 -21.97
C LYS A 354 -0.65 -8.10 -21.61
N PHE A 355 -1.47 -7.08 -21.40
CA PHE A 355 -1.09 -5.74 -20.96
C PHE A 355 -1.43 -5.46 -19.50
N ALA A 356 -1.68 -6.49 -18.69
CA ALA A 356 -2.03 -6.35 -17.28
C ALA A 356 -1.03 -5.49 -16.49
N GLY A 357 0.26 -5.55 -16.82
CA GLY A 357 1.28 -4.68 -16.21
C GLY A 357 1.05 -3.19 -16.46
N SER A 358 0.72 -2.80 -17.70
CA SER A 358 0.42 -1.39 -18.04
C SER A 358 -0.89 -0.93 -17.42
N VAL A 359 -1.91 -1.79 -17.39
CA VAL A 359 -3.23 -1.49 -16.79
C VAL A 359 -3.11 -1.36 -15.27
N SER A 360 -2.33 -2.22 -14.60
CA SER A 360 -2.08 -2.12 -13.17
C SER A 360 -1.25 -0.88 -12.81
N GLY A 361 -0.26 -0.55 -13.64
CA GLY A 361 0.51 0.69 -13.48
C GLY A 361 -0.37 1.95 -13.56
N TRP A 362 -1.29 1.99 -14.52
CA TRP A 362 -2.29 3.06 -14.64
C TRP A 362 -3.19 3.14 -13.41
N MET A 363 -3.75 2.02 -12.98
CA MET A 363 -4.61 1.96 -11.80
C MET A 363 -3.86 2.46 -10.56
N ASN A 364 -2.64 1.98 -10.36
CA ASN A 364 -1.84 2.36 -9.20
C ASN A 364 -1.37 3.83 -9.25
N PHE A 365 -1.12 4.38 -10.44
CA PHE A 365 -0.86 5.81 -10.61
C PHE A 365 -2.02 6.67 -10.06
N TRP A 366 -3.26 6.33 -10.42
CA TRP A 366 -4.44 7.03 -9.90
C TRP A 366 -4.61 6.82 -8.39
N GLY A 367 -4.30 5.65 -7.86
CA GLY A 367 -4.26 5.40 -6.41
C GLY A 367 -3.29 6.35 -5.70
N ASN A 368 -2.11 6.55 -6.27
CA ASN A 368 -1.14 7.51 -5.69
C ASN A 368 -1.60 8.97 -5.80
N ILE A 369 -2.34 9.36 -6.84
CA ILE A 369 -3.00 10.68 -6.88
C ILE A 369 -4.00 10.80 -5.71
N GLY A 370 -4.77 9.74 -5.40
CA GLY A 370 -5.58 9.67 -4.18
C GLY A 370 -4.76 9.92 -2.92
N GLY A 371 -3.57 9.30 -2.84
CA GLY A 371 -2.61 9.51 -1.75
C GLY A 371 -2.06 10.93 -1.64
N VAL A 372 -1.84 11.61 -2.76
CA VAL A 372 -1.43 13.04 -2.76
C VAL A 372 -2.55 13.92 -2.21
N LEU A 373 -3.79 13.64 -2.56
CA LEU A 373 -4.94 14.46 -2.17
C LEU A 373 -5.39 14.20 -0.72
N ALA A 374 -5.40 12.93 -0.28
CA ALA A 374 -6.02 12.52 0.95
C ALA A 374 -5.52 13.27 2.21
N PRO A 375 -4.20 13.39 2.47
CA PRO A 375 -3.74 14.03 3.70
C PRO A 375 -4.09 15.53 3.73
N THR A 376 -3.86 16.25 2.64
CA THR A 376 -4.07 17.71 2.60
C THR A 376 -5.55 18.07 2.58
N VAL A 377 -6.37 17.41 1.76
CA VAL A 377 -7.81 17.70 1.66
C VAL A 377 -8.51 17.39 2.99
N THR A 378 -8.19 16.25 3.61
CA THR A 378 -8.76 15.89 4.91
C THR A 378 -8.35 16.89 6.00
N ALA A 379 -7.08 17.33 6.01
CA ALA A 379 -6.61 18.36 6.93
C ALA A 379 -7.36 19.69 6.77
N TRP A 380 -7.61 20.08 5.53
CA TRP A 380 -8.34 21.31 5.24
C TRP A 380 -9.79 21.24 5.75
N PHE A 381 -10.49 20.14 5.46
CA PHE A 381 -11.84 19.92 6.01
C PHE A 381 -11.83 19.86 7.54
N ALA A 382 -10.89 19.12 8.14
CA ALA A 382 -10.80 18.99 9.59
C ALA A 382 -10.50 20.32 10.30
N THR A 383 -9.73 21.22 9.66
CA THR A 383 -9.40 22.54 10.20
C THR A 383 -10.59 23.50 10.12
N ASN A 384 -11.29 23.54 8.98
CA ASN A 384 -12.33 24.54 8.73
C ASN A 384 -13.73 24.10 9.21
N TYR A 385 -14.03 22.79 9.17
CA TYR A 385 -15.37 22.25 9.44
C TYR A 385 -15.38 21.12 10.49
N GLY A 386 -14.21 20.77 11.02
CA GLY A 386 -14.06 19.71 12.02
C GLY A 386 -13.95 18.29 11.42
N TRP A 387 -13.58 17.33 12.26
CA TRP A 387 -13.32 15.94 11.87
C TRP A 387 -14.55 15.21 11.33
N GLN A 388 -15.73 15.52 11.88
CA GLN A 388 -16.97 14.90 11.40
C GLN A 388 -17.24 15.24 9.93
N ALA A 389 -17.05 16.51 9.55
CA ALA A 389 -17.19 16.96 8.18
C ALA A 389 -16.12 16.37 7.27
N ALA A 390 -14.87 16.24 7.75
CA ALA A 390 -13.78 15.64 7.00
C ALA A 390 -14.05 14.17 6.65
N LEU A 391 -14.50 13.38 7.62
CA LEU A 391 -14.85 11.97 7.40
C LEU A 391 -16.14 11.81 6.58
N ALA A 392 -17.13 12.68 6.77
CA ALA A 392 -18.35 12.68 5.96
C ALA A 392 -18.06 13.02 4.49
N ALA A 393 -17.20 14.02 4.23
CA ALA A 393 -16.74 14.32 2.86
C ALA A 393 -16.00 13.12 2.24
N THR A 394 -15.15 12.45 3.01
CA THR A 394 -14.49 11.21 2.59
C THR A 394 -15.51 10.11 2.26
N ALA A 395 -16.55 9.94 3.07
CA ALA A 395 -17.62 8.97 2.80
C ALA A 395 -18.37 9.29 1.48
N VAL A 396 -18.63 10.56 1.21
CA VAL A 396 -19.27 10.99 -0.05
C VAL A 396 -18.43 10.61 -1.27
N THR A 397 -17.09 10.70 -1.21
CA THR A 397 -16.23 10.25 -2.32
C THR A 397 -16.42 8.76 -2.61
N GLY A 398 -16.70 7.94 -1.59
CA GLY A 398 -16.98 6.51 -1.75
C GLY A 398 -18.21 6.24 -2.64
N ILE A 399 -19.23 7.10 -2.63
CA ILE A 399 -20.39 6.98 -3.53
C ILE A 399 -19.94 7.17 -4.99
N CYS A 400 -19.07 8.16 -5.25
CA CYS A 400 -18.49 8.36 -6.58
C CYS A 400 -17.68 7.13 -7.03
N GLY A 401 -16.93 6.51 -6.11
CA GLY A 401 -16.21 5.27 -6.38
C GLY A 401 -17.13 4.10 -6.73
N ALA A 402 -18.27 3.97 -6.04
CA ALA A 402 -19.28 2.96 -6.35
C ALA A 402 -19.89 3.18 -7.74
N ILE A 403 -20.17 4.42 -8.11
CA ILE A 403 -20.66 4.75 -9.46
C ILE A 403 -19.64 4.35 -10.52
N ALA A 404 -18.36 4.60 -10.27
CA ALA A 404 -17.29 4.22 -11.21
C ALA A 404 -17.24 2.70 -11.42
N TRP A 405 -17.55 1.88 -10.42
CA TRP A 405 -17.60 0.42 -10.53
C TRP A 405 -18.61 -0.09 -11.55
N PHE A 406 -19.72 0.60 -11.80
CA PHE A 406 -20.67 0.19 -12.82
C PHE A 406 -20.13 0.26 -14.26
N PHE A 407 -19.04 1.01 -14.45
CA PHE A 407 -18.34 1.11 -15.73
C PHE A 407 -17.16 0.14 -15.84
N VAL A 408 -16.75 -0.52 -14.76
CA VAL A 408 -15.73 -1.57 -14.77
C VAL A 408 -16.37 -2.90 -15.17
N LYS A 409 -15.90 -3.50 -16.27
CA LYS A 409 -16.42 -4.77 -16.82
C LYS A 409 -15.31 -5.82 -16.86
N PRO A 410 -15.10 -6.56 -15.76
CA PRO A 410 -13.98 -7.51 -15.63
C PRO A 410 -14.04 -8.71 -16.59
N ASP A 411 -15.17 -8.96 -17.21
CA ASP A 411 -15.37 -9.99 -18.24
C ASP A 411 -14.92 -9.59 -19.65
N LYS A 412 -14.58 -8.30 -19.85
CA LYS A 412 -14.16 -7.76 -21.15
C LYS A 412 -12.74 -7.25 -21.07
N ALA A 413 -11.87 -7.78 -21.94
CA ALA A 413 -10.55 -7.19 -22.13
C ALA A 413 -10.70 -5.75 -22.65
N ILE A 414 -9.82 -4.86 -22.18
CA ILE A 414 -9.82 -3.45 -22.62
C ILE A 414 -9.26 -3.34 -24.05
N VAL A 415 -8.36 -4.27 -24.40
CA VAL A 415 -7.70 -4.34 -25.74
C VAL A 415 -7.57 -5.77 -26.20
#